data_854696982bf04c7824ffdf81bd55354c
#
_entry.id   854696982bf04c7824ffdf81bd55354c
#
_cell.length_a   1.000
_cell.length_b   1.000
_cell.length_c   1.000
_cell.angle_alpha   90.00
_cell.angle_beta   90.00
_cell.angle_gamma   90.00
#
_symmetry.space_group_name_H-M   'P 1'
#
loop_
_entity.id
_entity.type
_entity.pdbx_description
1 polymer ?
#
loop_
_entity_poly.entity_id
_entity_poly.type
_entity_poly.pdbx_seq_one_letter_code
_entity_poly.pdbx_strand_id
1 'polypeptide(L)'
;LCCRKILGIAEAWNVPLITHSFYYGPGVAATAHFVMANPLSDEIEINTTPLANDFIVPNFRPVGGKIEVSDKPGLGIELDEDVVEHHRIDR
;
A
#
# COMPACT_ATOMS: atom_id res chain seq x y z
N LEU A 1 2.61 14.31 0.20
CA LEU A 1 3.47 15.40 0.68
C LEU A 1 3.64 15.42 2.20
N CYS A 2 2.57 15.24 2.99
CA CYS A 2 2.66 15.24 4.45
C CYS A 2 3.50 14.07 4.98
N CYS A 3 3.31 12.87 4.46
CA CYS A 3 4.04 11.68 4.91
C CYS A 3 5.57 11.82 4.76
N ARG A 4 6.05 12.42 3.67
CA ARG A 4 7.49 12.68 3.49
C ARG A 4 8.05 13.64 4.52
N LYS A 5 7.29 14.66 4.92
CA LYS A 5 7.70 15.60 5.96
C LYS A 5 7.75 14.93 7.34
N ILE A 6 6.75 14.11 7.63
CA ILE A 6 6.72 13.31 8.88
C ILE A 6 7.90 12.37 8.93
N LEU A 7 8.18 11.66 7.81
CA LEU A 7 9.33 10.78 7.72
C LEU A 7 10.64 11.54 7.97
N GLY A 8 10.82 12.72 7.37
CA GLY A 8 12.03 13.52 7.56
C GLY A 8 12.21 13.99 9.01
N ILE A 9 11.13 14.31 9.72
CA ILE A 9 11.17 14.63 11.14
C ILE A 9 11.54 13.39 11.97
N ALA A 10 10.89 12.26 11.70
CA ALA A 10 11.17 11.00 12.39
C ALA A 10 12.63 10.56 12.18
N GLU A 11 13.13 10.68 10.95
CA GLU A 11 14.51 10.40 10.60
C GLU A 11 15.49 11.29 11.35
N ALA A 12 15.25 12.60 11.42
CA ALA A 12 16.09 13.54 12.14
C ALA A 12 16.20 13.23 13.65
N TRP A 13 15.18 12.60 14.22
CA TRP A 13 15.15 12.18 15.62
C TRP A 13 15.43 10.69 15.83
N ASN A 14 15.74 9.96 14.75
CA ASN A 14 15.95 8.50 14.77
C ASN A 14 14.79 7.74 15.43
N VAL A 15 13.56 8.14 15.11
CA VAL A 15 12.33 7.51 15.60
C VAL A 15 11.77 6.61 14.52
N PRO A 16 11.57 5.31 14.78
CA PRO A 16 10.93 4.42 13.83
C PRO A 16 9.55 4.91 13.41
N LEU A 17 9.23 4.76 12.13
CA LEU A 17 7.95 5.14 11.56
C LEU A 17 7.27 3.93 10.93
N ILE A 18 6.18 3.47 11.51
CA ILE A 18 5.32 2.43 10.96
C ILE A 18 4.02 3.08 10.50
N THR A 19 3.62 2.77 9.27
CA THR A 19 2.40 3.35 8.69
C THR A 19 1.15 2.63 9.19
N HIS A 20 0.12 3.39 9.57
CA HIS A 20 -1.21 2.86 9.76
C HIS A 20 -1.90 2.73 8.40
N SER A 21 -2.09 1.49 7.90
CA SER A 21 -2.45 1.21 6.51
C SER A 21 -3.69 0.33 6.39
N PHE A 22 -4.80 0.77 6.98
CA PHE A 22 -6.10 0.09 6.85
C PHE A 22 -6.77 0.39 5.50
N TYR A 23 -6.00 0.31 4.41
CA TYR A 23 -6.44 0.58 3.06
C TYR A 23 -6.57 -0.69 2.24
N TYR A 24 -7.28 -0.57 1.12
CA TYR A 24 -7.34 -1.56 0.06
C TYR A 24 -6.92 -0.92 -1.26
N GLY A 25 -6.61 -1.75 -2.23
CA GLY A 25 -6.33 -1.30 -3.59
C GLY A 25 -5.13 -0.36 -3.71
N PRO A 26 -5.25 0.72 -4.50
CA PRO A 26 -4.13 1.64 -4.74
C PRO A 26 -3.54 2.27 -3.48
N GLY A 27 -4.35 2.41 -2.41
CA GLY A 27 -3.88 2.96 -1.14
C GLY A 27 -2.80 2.09 -0.49
N VAL A 28 -3.00 0.78 -0.43
CA VAL A 28 -1.98 -0.13 0.13
C VAL A 28 -0.74 -0.21 -0.77
N ALA A 29 -0.92 -0.16 -2.09
CA ALA A 29 0.20 -0.12 -3.03
C ALA A 29 1.07 1.13 -2.82
N ALA A 30 0.44 2.30 -2.72
CA ALA A 30 1.15 3.55 -2.44
C ALA A 30 1.89 3.52 -1.10
N THR A 31 1.27 2.94 -0.06
CA THR A 31 1.89 2.78 1.26
C THR A 31 3.08 1.83 1.19
N ALA A 32 2.99 0.73 0.45
CA ALA A 32 4.10 -0.20 0.27
C ALA A 32 5.32 0.49 -0.35
N HIS A 33 5.13 1.30 -1.40
CA HIS A 33 6.21 2.11 -1.98
C HIS A 33 6.79 3.12 -0.99
N PHE A 34 5.94 3.76 -0.18
CA PHE A 34 6.39 4.70 0.85
C PHE A 34 7.24 3.99 1.91
N VAL A 35 6.83 2.81 2.36
CA VAL A 35 7.58 2.01 3.34
C VAL A 35 8.91 1.55 2.76
N MET A 36 8.95 1.12 1.50
CA MET A 36 10.20 0.75 0.82
C MET A 36 11.21 1.90 0.77
N ALA A 37 10.74 3.14 0.74
CA ALA A 37 11.59 4.33 0.78
C ALA A 37 11.91 4.81 2.20
N ASN A 38 11.39 4.15 3.22
CA ASN A 38 11.59 4.53 4.62
C ASN A 38 12.86 3.89 5.17
N PRO A 39 13.89 4.66 5.53
CA PRO A 39 15.14 4.12 6.06
C PRO A 39 15.05 3.62 7.51
N LEU A 40 13.94 3.91 8.20
CA LEU A 40 13.77 3.64 9.64
C LEU A 40 12.94 2.39 9.94
N SER A 41 12.22 1.87 8.95
CA SER A 41 11.37 0.68 9.12
C SER A 41 11.07 0.05 7.76
N ASP A 42 10.97 -1.26 7.75
CA ASP A 42 10.54 -2.08 6.61
C ASP A 42 9.20 -2.78 6.89
N GLU A 43 8.51 -2.34 7.92
CA GLU A 43 7.21 -2.90 8.34
C GLU A 43 6.05 -2.10 7.75
N ILE A 44 5.02 -2.82 7.29
CA ILE A 44 3.76 -2.27 6.83
C ILE A 44 2.60 -2.96 7.54
N GLU A 45 1.66 -2.18 8.04
CA GLU A 45 0.40 -2.71 8.54
C GLU A 45 -0.51 -3.10 7.37
N ILE A 46 -1.12 -4.27 7.45
CA ILE A 46 -2.04 -4.80 6.45
C ILE A 46 -3.38 -5.14 7.09
N ASN A 47 -4.46 -4.74 6.44
CA ASN A 47 -5.79 -5.16 6.82
C ASN A 47 -5.95 -6.66 6.55
N THR A 48 -6.26 -7.42 7.60
CA THR A 48 -6.43 -8.87 7.52
C THR A 48 -7.83 -9.30 7.07
N THR A 49 -8.79 -8.37 7.06
CA THR A 49 -10.14 -8.64 6.55
C THR A 49 -10.11 -8.67 5.02
N PRO A 50 -10.42 -9.79 4.37
CA PRO A 50 -10.41 -9.86 2.92
C PRO A 50 -11.58 -9.07 2.32
N LEU A 51 -11.37 -8.49 1.14
CA LEU A 51 -12.47 -8.06 0.28
C LEU A 51 -13.14 -9.27 -0.37
N ALA A 52 -14.41 -9.15 -0.70
CA ALA A 52 -15.12 -10.17 -1.48
C ALA A 52 -14.47 -10.36 -2.86
N ASN A 53 -14.02 -9.26 -3.46
CA ASN A 53 -13.27 -9.24 -4.71
C ASN A 53 -12.14 -8.22 -4.61
N ASP A 54 -10.93 -8.63 -4.93
CA ASP A 54 -9.81 -7.70 -5.08
C ASP A 54 -9.95 -6.99 -6.43
N PHE A 55 -9.80 -5.67 -6.42
CA PHE A 55 -9.97 -4.84 -7.62
C PHE A 55 -8.65 -4.30 -8.18
N ILE A 56 -7.52 -4.76 -7.65
CA ILE A 56 -6.18 -4.49 -8.18
C ILE A 56 -5.40 -5.77 -8.43
N VAL A 57 -4.53 -5.73 -9.42
CA VAL A 57 -3.62 -6.83 -9.79
C VAL A 57 -2.20 -6.30 -9.90
N PRO A 58 -1.22 -6.88 -9.20
CA PRO A 58 -1.38 -7.88 -8.13
C PRO A 58 -2.06 -7.30 -6.88
N ASN A 59 -2.73 -8.15 -6.13
CA ASN A 59 -3.18 -7.78 -4.80
C ASN A 59 -1.97 -7.76 -3.85
N PHE A 60 -1.90 -6.77 -2.99
CA PHE A 60 -0.79 -6.62 -2.04
C PHE A 60 -1.02 -7.48 -0.79
N ARG A 61 -1.14 -8.80 -0.98
CA ARG A 61 -1.28 -9.74 0.12
C ARG A 61 0.08 -10.30 0.51
N PRO A 62 0.34 -10.45 1.83
CA PRO A 62 1.60 -11.02 2.29
C PRO A 62 1.73 -12.49 1.90
N VAL A 63 2.92 -12.86 1.45
CA VAL A 63 3.34 -14.24 1.22
C VAL A 63 4.57 -14.50 2.10
N GLY A 64 4.47 -15.48 2.99
CA GLY A 64 5.55 -15.74 3.95
C GLY A 64 5.89 -14.54 4.85
N GLY A 65 4.90 -13.72 5.19
CA GLY A 65 5.07 -12.52 6.01
C GLY A 65 5.70 -11.33 5.27
N LYS A 66 5.80 -11.38 3.95
CA LYS A 66 6.41 -10.33 3.12
C LYS A 66 5.48 -9.89 2.01
N ILE A 67 5.56 -8.62 1.65
CA ILE A 67 4.89 -8.05 0.47
C ILE A 67 5.96 -7.69 -0.55
N GLU A 68 5.78 -8.12 -1.79
CA GLU A 68 6.62 -7.72 -2.91
C GLU A 68 6.07 -6.45 -3.54
N VAL A 69 6.97 -5.53 -3.84
CA VAL A 69 6.70 -4.30 -4.58
C VAL A 69 7.35 -4.42 -5.95
N SER A 70 6.54 -4.19 -6.99
CA SER A 70 6.99 -4.31 -8.39
C SER A 70 7.82 -3.10 -8.84
N ASP A 71 8.78 -3.33 -9.73
CA ASP A 71 9.53 -2.28 -10.44
C ASP A 71 8.79 -1.74 -11.68
N LYS A 72 7.55 -2.18 -11.93
CA LYS A 72 6.74 -1.66 -13.03
C LYS A 72 6.42 -0.17 -12.83
N PRO A 73 6.16 0.58 -13.91
CA PRO A 73 5.82 1.99 -13.84
C PRO A 73 4.63 2.29 -12.91
N GLY A 74 4.64 3.47 -12.32
CA GLY A 74 3.60 3.91 -11.38
C GLY A 74 3.64 3.12 -10.07
N LEU A 75 2.49 2.70 -9.58
CA LEU A 75 2.37 1.84 -8.39
C LEU A 75 2.61 0.36 -8.69
N GLY A 76 2.84 0.00 -9.95
CA GLY A 76 3.02 -1.39 -10.39
C GLY A 76 1.77 -2.25 -10.28
N ILE A 77 0.61 -1.63 -10.32
CA ILE A 77 -0.71 -2.29 -10.27
C ILE A 77 -1.55 -1.94 -11.50
N GLU A 78 -2.51 -2.78 -11.78
CA GLU A 78 -3.59 -2.54 -12.74
C GLU A 78 -4.93 -2.70 -12.03
N LEU A 79 -5.97 -2.04 -12.51
CA LEU A 79 -7.32 -2.27 -12.02
C LEU A 79 -7.92 -3.50 -12.69
N ASP A 80 -8.66 -4.29 -11.92
CA ASP A 80 -9.53 -5.31 -12.46
C ASP A 80 -10.83 -4.63 -12.91
N GLU A 81 -10.92 -4.32 -14.19
CA GLU A 81 -12.02 -3.54 -14.77
C GLU A 81 -13.37 -4.24 -14.61
N ASP A 82 -13.40 -5.58 -14.64
CA ASP A 82 -14.63 -6.35 -14.45
C ASP A 82 -15.15 -6.21 -13.02
N VAL A 83 -14.25 -6.26 -12.04
CA VAL A 83 -14.61 -6.03 -10.62
C VAL A 83 -15.05 -4.59 -10.40
N VAL A 84 -14.33 -3.63 -10.98
CA VAL A 84 -14.68 -2.21 -10.87
C VAL A 84 -16.06 -1.94 -11.46
N GLU A 85 -16.36 -2.44 -12.65
CA GLU A 85 -17.66 -2.27 -13.30
C GLU A 85 -18.79 -2.95 -12.52
N HIS A 86 -18.54 -4.16 -11.98
CA HIS A 86 -19.53 -4.89 -11.17
C HIS A 86 -19.94 -4.11 -9.91
N HIS A 87 -19.01 -3.38 -9.30
CA HIS A 87 -19.25 -2.60 -8.07
C HIS A 87 -19.53 -1.12 -8.32
N ARG A 88 -19.59 -0.70 -9.57
CA ARG A 88 -19.87 0.67 -9.93
C ARG A 88 -21.28 1.07 -9.47
N ILE A 89 -21.37 2.22 -8.83
CA ILE A 89 -22.65 2.81 -8.43
C ILE A 89 -22.98 3.87 -9.46
N ASP A 90 -24.02 3.62 -10.25
CA ASP A 90 -24.58 4.64 -11.14
C ASP A 90 -25.26 5.71 -10.28
N ARG A 91 -24.80 6.92 -10.46
CA ARG A 91 -25.36 8.09 -9.79
C ARG A 91 -26.25 8.88 -10.73
#